data_68b0d03c194060992dfe9695370ccb65
#
_entry.id   68b0d03c194060992dfe9695370ccb65
#
_cell.length_a   1.000
_cell.length_b   1.000
_cell.length_c   1.000
_cell.angle_alpha   90.00
_cell.angle_beta   90.00
_cell.angle_gamma   90.00
#
_symmetry.space_group_name_H-M   'P 1'
#
loop_
_entity.id
_entity.type
_entity.pdbx_description
1 polymer ?
#
loop_
_entity_poly.entity_id
_entity_poly.type
_entity_poly.pdbx_seq_one_letter_code
_entity_poly.pdbx_strand_id
1 'polypeptide(L)'
;MAQQLTAAGEGAVLRAKIALVRPALDIASSRMWLDPEPVAAYARYLAAMYPVTRAAVPLLKFARQRCLRHPADPLSRPLAAFLTRHIRAERGHDRWVRADLAALGTDPDEAARALPSAAVTGLLGAQYQLIAAVHPVTLLGCIAVLESAPPSQGLIEHVRALAGDGPTATLTRHAASDARHGDEIFALLDRLRLDARLRAAVGFSALFTARQAVALFDELADGTALSRREAQVLPGSAVAGLTAAELALVAEIENARGGLPDVVAHSGDIVGGLFL
;
A
#
# COMPACT_ATOMS: atom_id res chain seq x y z
N MET A 1 -27.67 12.13 -6.92
CA MET A 1 -26.35 11.56 -6.61
C MET A 1 -26.06 10.24 -7.30
N ALA A 2 -26.92 9.22 -7.27
CA ALA A 2 -26.65 7.93 -7.92
C ALA A 2 -26.44 8.04 -9.46
N GLN A 3 -27.15 8.93 -10.14
CA GLN A 3 -27.01 9.14 -11.60
C GLN A 3 -25.72 9.87 -12.02
N GLN A 4 -25.10 10.65 -11.14
CA GLN A 4 -23.80 11.31 -11.42
C GLN A 4 -22.62 10.34 -11.26
N LEU A 5 -22.73 9.32 -10.42
CA LEU A 5 -21.71 8.27 -10.26
C LEU A 5 -21.63 7.33 -11.47
N THR A 6 -22.71 7.20 -12.25
CA THR A 6 -22.71 6.36 -13.48
C THR A 6 -22.02 7.03 -14.67
N ALA A 7 -21.71 8.31 -14.60
CA ALA A 7 -20.96 9.06 -15.63
C ALA A 7 -19.44 9.07 -15.37
N ALA A 8 -19.00 8.74 -14.16
CA ALA A 8 -17.58 8.70 -13.83
C ALA A 8 -16.97 7.34 -14.25
N GLY A 9 -15.77 7.35 -14.85
CA GLY A 9 -15.03 6.13 -15.17
C GLY A 9 -14.66 5.33 -13.92
N GLU A 10 -14.37 4.04 -14.09
CA GLU A 10 -14.02 3.13 -12.99
C GLU A 10 -12.75 3.57 -12.26
N GLY A 11 -11.79 4.13 -13.00
CA GLY A 11 -10.57 4.71 -12.43
C GLY A 11 -10.86 5.91 -11.54
N ALA A 12 -11.76 6.81 -11.98
CA ALA A 12 -12.18 7.96 -11.19
C ALA A 12 -12.90 7.53 -9.89
N VAL A 13 -13.76 6.52 -9.96
CA VAL A 13 -14.46 5.98 -8.78
C VAL A 13 -13.47 5.36 -7.79
N LEU A 14 -12.49 4.58 -8.27
CA LEU A 14 -11.47 4.01 -7.41
C LEU A 14 -10.58 5.09 -6.78
N ARG A 15 -10.17 6.08 -7.57
CA ARG A 15 -9.38 7.23 -7.07
C ARG A 15 -10.12 7.97 -5.95
N ALA A 16 -11.43 8.20 -6.10
CA ALA A 16 -12.25 8.81 -5.05
C ALA A 16 -12.30 7.95 -3.77
N LYS A 17 -12.43 6.61 -3.89
CA LYS A 17 -12.40 5.70 -2.73
C LYS A 17 -11.06 5.75 -2.00
N ILE A 18 -9.95 5.78 -2.74
CA ILE A 18 -8.60 5.88 -2.16
C ILE A 18 -8.44 7.24 -1.46
N ALA A 19 -8.93 8.33 -2.07
CA ALA A 19 -8.88 9.66 -1.47
C ALA A 19 -9.61 9.75 -0.12
N LEU A 20 -10.70 8.97 0.07
CA LEU A 20 -11.43 8.94 1.35
C LEU A 20 -10.63 8.31 2.48
N VAL A 21 -9.76 7.35 2.19
CA VAL A 21 -8.93 6.65 3.21
C VAL A 21 -7.51 7.21 3.31
N ARG A 22 -7.12 8.10 2.39
CA ARG A 22 -5.81 8.71 2.34
C ARG A 22 -5.42 9.44 3.64
N PRO A 23 -6.30 10.25 4.29
CA PRO A 23 -5.95 10.91 5.54
C PRO A 23 -5.54 9.96 6.66
N ALA A 24 -6.16 8.77 6.74
CA ALA A 24 -5.77 7.77 7.74
C ALA A 24 -4.36 7.21 7.47
N LEU A 25 -4.01 6.98 6.21
CA LEU A 25 -2.65 6.57 5.80
C LEU A 25 -1.62 7.66 6.14
N ASP A 26 -1.94 8.90 5.84
CA ASP A 26 -1.05 10.04 6.07
C ASP A 26 -0.78 10.24 7.58
N ILE A 27 -1.82 10.13 8.42
CA ILE A 27 -1.68 10.19 9.87
C ILE A 27 -0.82 9.02 10.40
N ALA A 28 -1.09 7.80 9.96
CA ALA A 28 -0.36 6.62 10.42
C ALA A 28 1.13 6.69 10.01
N SER A 29 1.41 7.06 8.76
CA SER A 29 2.79 7.22 8.27
C SER A 29 3.53 8.37 8.97
N SER A 30 2.85 9.49 9.26
CA SER A 30 3.44 10.63 9.96
C SER A 30 3.97 10.24 11.34
N ARG A 31 3.24 9.40 12.10
CA ARG A 31 3.70 8.92 13.42
C ARG A 31 5.03 8.19 13.33
N MET A 32 5.24 7.39 12.29
CA MET A 32 6.49 6.69 12.08
C MET A 32 7.64 7.68 11.80
N TRP A 33 7.41 8.68 10.93
CA TRP A 33 8.44 9.65 10.56
C TRP A 33 8.76 10.66 11.68
N LEU A 34 7.87 10.79 12.66
CA LEU A 34 8.06 11.61 13.87
C LEU A 34 8.59 10.79 15.06
N ASP A 35 9.02 9.54 14.83
CA ASP A 35 9.66 8.69 15.86
C ASP A 35 10.88 9.39 16.46
N PRO A 36 11.11 9.28 17.79
CA PRO A 36 12.33 9.82 18.44
C PRO A 36 13.63 9.25 17.88
N GLU A 37 13.59 8.05 17.29
CA GLU A 37 14.72 7.39 16.62
C GLU A 37 14.40 7.18 15.12
N PRO A 38 14.32 8.26 14.31
CA PRO A 38 13.77 8.21 12.97
C PRO A 38 14.58 7.32 12.01
N VAL A 39 15.89 7.21 12.19
CA VAL A 39 16.73 6.33 11.38
C VAL A 39 16.43 4.85 11.67
N ALA A 40 16.24 4.51 12.93
CA ALA A 40 15.83 3.14 13.32
C ALA A 40 14.40 2.83 12.86
N ALA A 41 13.48 3.82 12.93
CA ALA A 41 12.13 3.69 12.41
C ALA A 41 12.13 3.45 10.89
N TYR A 42 12.96 4.17 10.16
CA TYR A 42 13.11 3.98 8.72
C TYR A 42 13.71 2.60 8.38
N ALA A 43 14.69 2.12 9.12
CA ALA A 43 15.22 0.76 8.95
C ALA A 43 14.14 -0.31 9.21
N ARG A 44 13.32 -0.15 10.27
CA ARG A 44 12.16 -1.03 10.54
C ARG A 44 11.16 -1.00 9.39
N TYR A 45 10.86 0.18 8.86
CA TYR A 45 9.97 0.34 7.70
C TYR A 45 10.50 -0.40 6.46
N LEU A 46 11.76 -0.23 6.11
CA LEU A 46 12.37 -0.93 4.99
C LEU A 46 12.35 -2.46 5.19
N ALA A 47 12.64 -2.93 6.41
CA ALA A 47 12.58 -4.35 6.74
C ALA A 47 11.15 -4.90 6.59
N ALA A 48 10.13 -4.16 7.01
CA ALA A 48 8.73 -4.52 6.86
C ALA A 48 8.24 -4.47 5.41
N MET A 49 8.76 -3.55 4.60
CA MET A 49 8.44 -3.43 3.17
C MET A 49 9.17 -4.45 2.29
N TYR A 50 10.28 -5.02 2.77
CA TYR A 50 11.04 -6.00 2.00
C TYR A 50 10.19 -7.21 1.54
N PRO A 51 9.40 -7.90 2.40
CA PRO A 51 8.54 -8.98 1.93
C PRO A 51 7.45 -8.50 0.95
N VAL A 52 6.97 -7.25 1.04
CA VAL A 52 6.00 -6.68 0.09
C VAL A 52 6.63 -6.54 -1.29
N THR A 53 7.77 -5.87 -1.38
CA THR A 53 8.49 -5.67 -2.66
C THR A 53 8.96 -7.00 -3.26
N ARG A 54 9.41 -7.95 -2.44
CA ARG A 54 9.79 -9.29 -2.87
C ARG A 54 8.61 -10.09 -3.42
N ALA A 55 7.41 -9.90 -2.88
CA ALA A 55 6.20 -10.59 -3.29
C ALA A 55 5.56 -9.98 -4.56
N ALA A 56 5.88 -8.73 -4.93
CA ALA A 56 5.27 -8.01 -6.05
C ALA A 56 5.33 -8.82 -7.36
N VAL A 57 6.51 -9.21 -7.80
CA VAL A 57 6.67 -9.97 -9.07
C VAL A 57 6.01 -11.35 -9.04
N PRO A 58 6.14 -12.19 -7.99
CA PRO A 58 5.37 -13.43 -7.84
C PRO A 58 3.86 -13.22 -7.93
N LEU A 59 3.32 -12.21 -7.24
CA LEU A 59 1.89 -11.91 -7.20
C LEU A 59 1.36 -11.48 -8.58
N LEU A 60 2.08 -10.58 -9.26
CA LEU A 60 1.78 -10.15 -10.63
C LEU A 60 1.81 -11.31 -11.62
N LYS A 61 2.80 -12.21 -11.50
CA LYS A 61 2.90 -13.42 -12.31
C LYS A 61 1.72 -14.36 -12.08
N PHE A 62 1.31 -14.54 -10.82
CA PHE A 62 0.17 -15.36 -10.47
C PHE A 62 -1.13 -14.80 -11.09
N ALA A 63 -1.40 -13.51 -10.96
CA ALA A 63 -2.54 -12.85 -11.59
C ALA A 63 -2.51 -13.00 -13.12
N ARG A 64 -1.34 -12.77 -13.74
CA ARG A 64 -1.16 -12.94 -15.19
C ARG A 64 -1.43 -14.37 -15.65
N GLN A 65 -0.94 -15.38 -14.93
CA GLN A 65 -1.20 -16.79 -15.26
C GLN A 65 -2.68 -17.13 -15.18
N ARG A 66 -3.41 -16.56 -14.21
CA ARG A 66 -4.87 -16.72 -14.10
C ARG A 66 -5.57 -16.15 -15.34
N CYS A 67 -5.19 -14.96 -15.80
CA CYS A 67 -5.70 -14.39 -17.05
C CYS A 67 -5.45 -15.32 -18.25
N LEU A 68 -4.23 -15.83 -18.40
CA LEU A 68 -3.85 -16.68 -19.54
C LEU A 68 -4.59 -18.05 -19.56
N ARG A 69 -5.05 -18.51 -18.40
CA ARG A 69 -5.87 -19.74 -18.30
C ARG A 69 -7.34 -19.53 -18.66
N HIS A 70 -7.79 -18.27 -18.72
CA HIS A 70 -9.17 -17.90 -19.04
C HIS A 70 -9.24 -16.92 -20.22
N PRO A 71 -8.77 -17.33 -21.43
CA PRO A 71 -8.65 -16.41 -22.57
C PRO A 71 -10.00 -15.93 -23.13
N ALA A 72 -11.09 -16.65 -22.81
CA ALA A 72 -12.45 -16.28 -23.21
C ALA A 72 -13.01 -15.12 -22.36
N ASP A 73 -12.43 -14.83 -21.21
CA ASP A 73 -12.83 -13.69 -20.39
C ASP A 73 -12.34 -12.40 -21.06
N PRO A 74 -13.24 -11.44 -21.36
CA PRO A 74 -12.88 -10.19 -22.06
C PRO A 74 -11.88 -9.33 -21.32
N LEU A 75 -11.77 -9.47 -20.00
CA LEU A 75 -10.79 -8.74 -19.16
C LEU A 75 -9.39 -9.35 -19.23
N SER A 76 -9.28 -10.63 -19.54
CA SER A 76 -8.03 -11.38 -19.46
C SER A 76 -6.92 -10.81 -20.36
N ARG A 77 -7.23 -10.52 -21.62
CA ARG A 77 -6.21 -10.03 -22.58
C ARG A 77 -5.63 -8.66 -22.21
N PRO A 78 -6.43 -7.62 -21.97
CA PRO A 78 -5.90 -6.31 -21.59
C PRO A 78 -5.19 -6.33 -20.25
N LEU A 79 -5.70 -7.09 -19.26
CA LEU A 79 -5.09 -7.22 -17.95
C LEU A 79 -3.73 -7.97 -18.03
N ALA A 80 -3.64 -9.10 -18.76
CA ALA A 80 -2.39 -9.83 -18.94
C ALA A 80 -1.32 -8.98 -19.63
N ALA A 81 -1.71 -8.13 -20.59
CA ALA A 81 -0.79 -7.21 -21.27
C ALA A 81 -0.25 -6.16 -20.29
N PHE A 82 -1.11 -5.56 -19.46
CA PHE A 82 -0.70 -4.63 -18.39
C PHE A 82 0.24 -5.32 -17.40
N LEU A 83 -0.15 -6.46 -16.83
CA LEU A 83 0.64 -7.21 -15.86
C LEU A 83 2.01 -7.62 -16.43
N THR A 84 2.11 -7.90 -17.73
CA THR A 84 3.39 -8.21 -18.37
C THR A 84 4.36 -7.02 -18.36
N ARG A 85 3.86 -5.80 -18.59
CA ARG A 85 4.68 -4.58 -18.50
C ARG A 85 5.05 -4.28 -17.05
N HIS A 86 4.07 -4.36 -16.16
CA HIS A 86 4.26 -4.09 -14.75
C HIS A 86 5.25 -5.05 -14.07
N ILE A 87 5.23 -6.35 -14.41
CA ILE A 87 6.25 -7.32 -13.98
C ILE A 87 7.67 -6.87 -14.38
N ARG A 88 7.84 -6.22 -15.53
CA ARG A 88 9.16 -5.74 -15.97
C ARG A 88 9.60 -4.53 -15.17
N ALA A 89 8.66 -3.65 -14.84
CA ALA A 89 8.91 -2.47 -14.02
C ALA A 89 9.32 -2.87 -12.60
N GLU A 90 8.60 -3.83 -11.99
CA GLU A 90 8.81 -4.26 -10.59
C GLU A 90 10.06 -5.13 -10.35
N ARG A 91 10.75 -5.55 -11.43
CA ARG A 91 11.93 -6.41 -11.25
C ARG A 91 13.08 -5.70 -10.58
N GLY A 92 13.47 -6.23 -9.42
CA GLY A 92 14.66 -5.81 -8.69
C GLY A 92 14.41 -4.70 -7.69
N HIS A 93 13.16 -4.29 -7.45
CA HIS A 93 12.85 -3.33 -6.41
C HIS A 93 13.27 -3.86 -5.03
N ASP A 94 13.14 -5.15 -4.78
CA ASP A 94 13.65 -5.80 -3.58
C ASP A 94 15.14 -5.59 -3.33
N ARG A 95 15.94 -5.43 -4.38
CA ARG A 95 17.38 -5.14 -4.26
C ARG A 95 17.65 -3.73 -3.78
N TRP A 96 16.78 -2.77 -4.10
CA TRP A 96 16.91 -1.40 -3.62
C TRP A 96 16.68 -1.35 -2.10
N VAL A 97 15.63 -2.02 -1.62
CA VAL A 97 15.36 -2.14 -0.18
C VAL A 97 16.55 -2.79 0.54
N ARG A 98 17.11 -3.86 -0.01
CA ARG A 98 18.31 -4.50 0.58
C ARG A 98 19.52 -3.57 0.61
N ALA A 99 19.74 -2.79 -0.43
CA ALA A 99 20.84 -1.83 -0.48
C ALA A 99 20.66 -0.72 0.56
N ASP A 100 19.45 -0.20 0.71
CA ASP A 100 19.14 0.83 1.70
C ASP A 100 19.26 0.29 3.13
N LEU A 101 18.81 -0.94 3.41
CA LEU A 101 19.02 -1.61 4.71
C LEU A 101 20.52 -1.74 5.03
N ALA A 102 21.31 -2.21 4.08
CA ALA A 102 22.77 -2.31 4.27
C ALA A 102 23.41 -0.96 4.53
N ALA A 103 22.98 0.10 3.84
CA ALA A 103 23.46 1.48 4.06
C ALA A 103 23.10 2.01 5.46
N LEU A 104 22.02 1.51 6.07
CA LEU A 104 21.63 1.83 7.44
C LEU A 104 22.31 0.93 8.49
N GLY A 105 23.23 0.04 8.07
CA GLY A 105 23.91 -0.90 8.98
C GLY A 105 23.03 -2.08 9.45
N THR A 106 21.88 -2.27 8.81
CA THR A 106 20.97 -3.40 9.10
C THR A 106 21.30 -4.58 8.17
N ASP A 107 21.43 -5.79 8.71
CA ASP A 107 21.65 -6.98 7.90
C ASP A 107 20.43 -7.28 6.99
N PRO A 108 20.56 -7.17 5.66
CA PRO A 108 19.45 -7.43 4.76
C PRO A 108 19.01 -8.90 4.75
N ASP A 109 19.88 -9.82 5.17
CA ASP A 109 19.54 -11.24 5.25
C ASP A 109 18.74 -11.57 6.50
N GLU A 110 18.91 -10.82 7.58
CA GLU A 110 18.04 -10.88 8.75
C GLU A 110 16.61 -10.47 8.38
N ALA A 111 16.45 -9.33 7.72
CA ALA A 111 15.16 -8.90 7.21
C ALA A 111 14.51 -9.93 6.24
N ALA A 112 15.34 -10.63 5.45
CA ALA A 112 14.87 -11.66 4.53
C ALA A 112 14.42 -12.95 5.23
N ARG A 113 14.94 -13.24 6.40
CA ARG A 113 14.61 -14.43 7.22
C ARG A 113 13.48 -14.16 8.23
N ALA A 114 13.23 -12.88 8.53
CA ALA A 114 12.18 -12.51 9.46
C ALA A 114 10.79 -12.91 8.93
N LEU A 115 9.91 -13.29 9.84
CA LEU A 115 8.50 -13.49 9.49
C LEU A 115 7.86 -12.14 9.21
N PRO A 116 7.07 -12.02 8.13
CA PRO A 116 6.30 -10.80 7.89
C PRO A 116 5.33 -10.55 9.05
N SER A 117 5.07 -9.27 9.33
CA SER A 117 4.08 -8.89 10.33
C SER A 117 2.66 -9.35 9.96
N ALA A 118 1.73 -9.27 10.91
CA ALA A 118 0.34 -9.64 10.66
C ALA A 118 -0.28 -8.76 9.56
N ALA A 119 0.01 -7.46 9.56
CA ALA A 119 -0.45 -6.53 8.54
C ALA A 119 0.08 -6.89 7.14
N VAL A 120 1.38 -7.16 7.01
CA VAL A 120 2.00 -7.58 5.73
C VAL A 120 1.48 -8.93 5.26
N THR A 121 1.35 -9.91 6.17
CA THR A 121 0.78 -11.23 5.86
C THR A 121 -0.66 -11.12 5.39
N GLY A 122 -1.47 -10.30 6.08
CA GLY A 122 -2.85 -10.01 5.69
C GLY A 122 -2.95 -9.34 4.33
N LEU A 123 -2.10 -8.33 4.08
CA LEU A 123 -2.04 -7.63 2.80
C LEU A 123 -1.78 -8.60 1.65
N LEU A 124 -0.71 -9.36 1.72
CA LEU A 124 -0.28 -10.26 0.64
C LEU A 124 -1.22 -11.46 0.49
N GLY A 125 -1.61 -12.09 1.60
CA GLY A 125 -2.51 -13.25 1.60
C GLY A 125 -3.87 -12.93 0.99
N ALA A 126 -4.44 -11.77 1.31
CA ALA A 126 -5.69 -11.32 0.73
C ALA A 126 -5.60 -11.17 -0.81
N GLN A 127 -4.49 -10.67 -1.34
CA GLN A 127 -4.33 -10.54 -2.79
C GLN A 127 -4.30 -11.91 -3.48
N TYR A 128 -3.57 -12.88 -2.95
CA TYR A 128 -3.60 -14.25 -3.48
C TYR A 128 -5.00 -14.84 -3.45
N GLN A 129 -5.73 -14.66 -2.34
CA GLN A 129 -7.12 -15.13 -2.20
C GLN A 129 -8.06 -14.45 -3.20
N LEU A 130 -8.00 -13.13 -3.35
CA LEU A 130 -8.84 -12.38 -4.28
C LEU A 130 -8.56 -12.77 -5.74
N ILE A 131 -7.30 -12.90 -6.13
CA ILE A 131 -6.91 -13.36 -7.47
C ILE A 131 -7.41 -14.78 -7.73
N ALA A 132 -7.28 -15.69 -6.77
CA ALA A 132 -7.63 -17.10 -6.92
C ALA A 132 -9.15 -17.32 -6.93
N ALA A 133 -9.87 -16.73 -5.99
CA ALA A 133 -11.28 -17.01 -5.72
C ALA A 133 -12.27 -16.03 -6.37
N VAL A 134 -11.83 -14.82 -6.72
CA VAL A 134 -12.69 -13.79 -7.30
C VAL A 134 -12.32 -13.52 -8.75
N HIS A 135 -11.23 -12.76 -8.98
CA HIS A 135 -10.76 -12.44 -10.32
C HIS A 135 -9.39 -11.71 -10.26
N PRO A 136 -8.46 -11.93 -11.23
CA PRO A 136 -7.18 -11.23 -11.26
C PRO A 136 -7.25 -9.70 -11.30
N VAL A 137 -8.36 -9.12 -11.79
CA VAL A 137 -8.55 -7.66 -11.85
C VAL A 137 -8.56 -7.00 -10.47
N THR A 138 -8.86 -7.76 -9.41
CA THR A 138 -8.87 -7.25 -8.03
C THR A 138 -7.52 -6.73 -7.58
N LEU A 139 -6.43 -7.26 -8.14
CA LEU A 139 -5.07 -6.81 -7.86
C LEU A 139 -4.85 -5.33 -8.22
N LEU A 140 -5.57 -4.80 -9.20
CA LEU A 140 -5.47 -3.37 -9.57
C LEU A 140 -5.88 -2.45 -8.42
N GLY A 141 -6.79 -2.89 -7.53
CA GLY A 141 -7.14 -2.13 -6.33
C GLY A 141 -5.97 -2.01 -5.34
N CYS A 142 -5.24 -3.11 -5.13
CA CYS A 142 -4.04 -3.12 -4.29
C CYS A 142 -2.95 -2.23 -4.86
N ILE A 143 -2.57 -2.44 -6.12
CA ILE A 143 -1.50 -1.68 -6.77
C ILE A 143 -1.86 -0.18 -6.79
N ALA A 144 -3.13 0.17 -7.05
CA ALA A 144 -3.57 1.56 -7.05
C ALA A 144 -3.32 2.27 -5.71
N VAL A 145 -3.51 1.57 -4.57
CA VAL A 145 -3.21 2.16 -3.25
C VAL A 145 -1.70 2.34 -3.06
N LEU A 146 -0.92 1.34 -3.42
CA LEU A 146 0.51 1.33 -3.18
C LEU A 146 1.26 2.34 -4.06
N GLU A 147 0.81 2.55 -5.31
CA GLU A 147 1.52 3.37 -6.30
C GLU A 147 0.87 4.72 -6.64
N SER A 148 -0.35 5.01 -6.14
CA SER A 148 -0.99 6.30 -6.42
C SER A 148 -0.47 7.46 -5.56
N ALA A 149 0.45 7.18 -4.65
CA ALA A 149 1.01 8.14 -3.72
C ALA A 149 2.53 7.96 -3.60
N PRO A 150 3.28 8.39 -4.63
CA PRO A 150 4.74 8.28 -4.61
C PRO A 150 5.34 9.05 -3.43
N PRO A 151 6.53 8.64 -2.96
CA PRO A 151 7.28 9.40 -1.96
C PRO A 151 7.45 10.85 -2.39
N SER A 152 7.16 11.78 -1.48
CA SER A 152 7.35 13.19 -1.76
C SER A 152 8.84 13.57 -1.78
N GLN A 153 9.18 14.65 -2.48
CA GLN A 153 10.54 15.19 -2.45
C GLN A 153 10.93 15.59 -1.01
N GLY A 154 9.99 16.16 -0.24
CA GLY A 154 10.22 16.52 1.16
C GLY A 154 10.54 15.31 2.04
N LEU A 155 9.90 14.16 1.83
CA LEU A 155 10.24 12.92 2.54
C LEU A 155 11.67 12.46 2.20
N ILE A 156 12.04 12.48 0.91
CA ILE A 156 13.37 12.07 0.47
C ILE A 156 14.44 12.97 1.10
N GLU A 157 14.22 14.27 1.13
CA GLU A 157 15.12 15.25 1.74
C GLU A 157 15.20 15.08 3.25
N HIS A 158 14.07 14.78 3.91
CA HIS A 158 14.02 14.49 5.33
C HIS A 158 14.87 13.25 5.68
N VAL A 159 14.67 12.13 4.98
CA VAL A 159 15.46 10.91 5.19
C VAL A 159 16.96 11.16 4.90
N ARG A 160 17.26 11.92 3.84
CA ARG A 160 18.63 12.29 3.49
C ARG A 160 19.31 13.12 4.58
N ALA A 161 18.58 14.04 5.18
CA ALA A 161 19.09 14.85 6.28
C ALA A 161 19.38 14.02 7.54
N LEU A 162 18.59 12.97 7.79
CA LEU A 162 18.73 12.11 8.97
C LEU A 162 19.77 11.00 8.78
N ALA A 163 19.82 10.37 7.63
CA ALA A 163 20.57 9.14 7.39
C ALA A 163 21.62 9.26 6.26
N GLY A 164 21.76 10.43 5.63
CA GLY A 164 22.63 10.64 4.49
C GLY A 164 22.06 10.17 3.16
N ASP A 165 22.83 10.27 2.08
CA ASP A 165 22.39 9.93 0.73
C ASP A 165 22.25 8.43 0.49
N GLY A 166 23.01 7.60 1.21
CA GLY A 166 23.10 6.16 1.00
C GLY A 166 21.77 5.43 1.00
N PRO A 167 20.93 5.55 2.04
CA PRO A 167 19.72 4.74 2.19
C PRO A 167 18.46 5.37 1.58
N THR A 168 18.58 6.08 0.45
CA THR A 168 17.45 6.76 -0.20
C THR A 168 17.09 6.21 -1.58
N ALA A 169 17.74 5.13 -2.02
CA ALA A 169 17.55 4.59 -3.37
C ALA A 169 16.10 4.11 -3.60
N THR A 170 15.51 3.44 -2.62
CA THR A 170 14.12 2.97 -2.67
C THR A 170 13.14 4.14 -2.84
N LEU A 171 13.23 5.15 -1.97
CA LEU A 171 12.36 6.33 -2.03
C LEU A 171 12.50 7.09 -3.36
N THR A 172 13.74 7.38 -3.75
CA THR A 172 14.03 8.18 -4.96
C THR A 172 13.51 7.50 -6.22
N ARG A 173 13.70 6.18 -6.33
CA ARG A 173 13.31 5.43 -7.53
C ARG A 173 11.80 5.26 -7.62
N HIS A 174 11.11 5.00 -6.49
CA HIS A 174 9.66 4.95 -6.46
C HIS A 174 9.05 6.32 -6.74
N ALA A 175 9.59 7.41 -6.19
CA ALA A 175 9.14 8.76 -6.54
C ALA A 175 9.18 9.04 -8.05
N ALA A 176 10.16 8.48 -8.75
CA ALA A 176 10.30 8.64 -10.20
C ALA A 176 9.34 7.77 -11.04
N SER A 177 8.85 6.63 -10.51
CA SER A 177 8.07 5.64 -11.25
C SER A 177 6.59 5.62 -10.92
N ASP A 178 6.22 5.74 -9.64
CA ASP A 178 4.89 5.37 -9.14
C ASP A 178 3.77 6.29 -9.64
N ALA A 179 4.02 7.58 -9.78
CA ALA A 179 3.02 8.51 -10.32
C ALA A 179 2.51 8.05 -11.70
N ARG A 180 3.42 7.62 -12.57
CA ARG A 180 3.08 7.09 -13.90
C ARG A 180 2.35 5.75 -13.81
N HIS A 181 2.80 4.86 -12.93
CA HIS A 181 2.18 3.55 -12.73
C HIS A 181 0.74 3.71 -12.20
N GLY A 182 0.52 4.58 -11.24
CA GLY A 182 -0.81 4.90 -10.73
C GLY A 182 -1.75 5.37 -11.83
N ASP A 183 -1.31 6.30 -12.68
CA ASP A 183 -2.11 6.79 -13.81
C ASP A 183 -2.42 5.70 -14.84
N GLU A 184 -1.47 4.79 -15.14
CA GLU A 184 -1.69 3.64 -16.03
C GLU A 184 -2.76 2.69 -15.48
N ILE A 185 -2.82 2.48 -14.17
CA ILE A 185 -3.82 1.63 -13.51
C ILE A 185 -5.22 2.23 -13.66
N PHE A 186 -5.39 3.51 -13.33
CA PHE A 186 -6.67 4.18 -13.45
C PHE A 186 -7.14 4.25 -14.91
N ALA A 187 -6.24 4.57 -15.84
CA ALA A 187 -6.54 4.54 -17.27
C ALA A 187 -6.89 3.14 -17.80
N LEU A 188 -6.29 2.08 -17.24
CA LEU A 188 -6.69 0.71 -17.56
C LEU A 188 -8.10 0.42 -17.07
N LEU A 189 -8.42 0.76 -15.80
CA LEU A 189 -9.74 0.55 -15.23
C LEU A 189 -10.84 1.23 -16.04
N ASP A 190 -10.62 2.45 -16.55
CA ASP A 190 -11.57 3.17 -17.39
C ASP A 190 -11.84 2.47 -18.74
N ARG A 191 -10.89 1.65 -19.21
CA ARG A 191 -11.05 0.86 -20.44
C ARG A 191 -11.68 -0.51 -20.21
N LEU A 192 -11.65 -1.02 -18.97
CA LEU A 192 -12.24 -2.31 -18.61
C LEU A 192 -13.74 -2.17 -18.36
N ARG A 193 -14.52 -3.11 -18.90
CA ARG A 193 -15.96 -3.17 -18.63
C ARG A 193 -16.20 -4.08 -17.43
N LEU A 194 -16.10 -3.52 -16.23
CA LEU A 194 -16.34 -4.27 -15.00
C LEU A 194 -17.85 -4.39 -14.73
N ASP A 195 -18.31 -5.58 -14.38
CA ASP A 195 -19.62 -5.73 -13.78
C ASP A 195 -19.65 -5.18 -12.35
N ALA A 196 -20.84 -5.11 -11.75
CA ALA A 196 -21.00 -4.54 -10.40
C ALA A 196 -20.22 -5.32 -9.34
N ARG A 197 -20.11 -6.65 -9.50
CA ARG A 197 -19.39 -7.54 -8.57
C ARG A 197 -17.88 -7.28 -8.65
N LEU A 198 -17.31 -7.21 -9.83
CA LEU A 198 -15.88 -6.96 -10.02
C LEU A 198 -15.48 -5.54 -9.63
N ARG A 199 -16.33 -4.55 -9.92
CA ARG A 199 -16.15 -3.18 -9.43
C ARG A 199 -16.10 -3.12 -7.91
N ALA A 200 -17.03 -3.79 -7.23
CA ALA A 200 -17.03 -3.89 -5.78
C ALA A 200 -15.78 -4.59 -5.26
N ALA A 201 -15.35 -5.67 -5.91
CA ALA A 201 -14.17 -6.43 -5.51
C ALA A 201 -12.85 -5.65 -5.69
N VAL A 202 -12.70 -4.85 -6.75
CA VAL A 202 -11.55 -3.94 -6.93
C VAL A 202 -11.55 -2.88 -5.83
N GLY A 203 -12.71 -2.28 -5.54
CA GLY A 203 -12.85 -1.33 -4.45
C GLY A 203 -12.53 -1.94 -3.09
N PHE A 204 -13.01 -3.15 -2.82
CA PHE A 204 -12.70 -3.90 -1.60
C PHE A 204 -11.18 -4.14 -1.47
N SER A 205 -10.52 -4.60 -2.55
CA SER A 205 -9.08 -4.82 -2.57
C SER A 205 -8.31 -3.55 -2.20
N ALA A 206 -8.71 -2.40 -2.75
CA ALA A 206 -8.08 -1.12 -2.42
C ALA A 206 -8.27 -0.72 -0.94
N LEU A 207 -9.50 -0.73 -0.45
CA LEU A 207 -9.79 -0.35 0.94
C LEU A 207 -9.15 -1.31 1.94
N PHE A 208 -9.13 -2.61 1.63
CA PHE A 208 -8.45 -3.60 2.46
C PHE A 208 -6.93 -3.36 2.48
N THR A 209 -6.32 -3.07 1.33
CA THR A 209 -4.89 -2.73 1.24
C THR A 209 -4.57 -1.49 2.07
N ALA A 210 -5.36 -0.42 1.95
CA ALA A 210 -5.18 0.79 2.74
C ALA A 210 -5.28 0.51 4.25
N ARG A 211 -6.24 -0.32 4.67
CA ARG A 211 -6.37 -0.74 6.08
C ARG A 211 -5.13 -1.49 6.58
N GLN A 212 -4.61 -2.44 5.80
CA GLN A 212 -3.40 -3.18 6.17
C GLN A 212 -2.17 -2.26 6.21
N ALA A 213 -2.13 -1.27 5.35
CA ALA A 213 -1.08 -0.26 5.35
C ALA A 213 -1.11 0.61 6.61
N VAL A 214 -2.29 1.06 7.04
CA VAL A 214 -2.46 1.77 8.34
C VAL A 214 -1.99 0.87 9.48
N ALA A 215 -2.44 -0.38 9.51
CA ALA A 215 -2.03 -1.34 10.55
C ALA A 215 -0.51 -1.56 10.57
N LEU A 216 0.15 -1.62 9.41
CA LEU A 216 1.60 -1.71 9.31
C LEU A 216 2.30 -0.49 9.92
N PHE A 217 1.85 0.71 9.60
CA PHE A 217 2.42 1.93 10.19
C PHE A 217 2.19 2.02 11.70
N ASP A 218 1.03 1.57 12.20
CA ASP A 218 0.76 1.48 13.63
C ASP A 218 1.71 0.47 14.32
N GLU A 219 1.92 -0.71 13.71
CA GLU A 219 2.89 -1.70 14.21
C GLU A 219 4.32 -1.13 14.25
N LEU A 220 4.71 -0.34 13.26
CA LEU A 220 6.02 0.29 13.18
C LEU A 220 6.20 1.41 14.23
N ALA A 221 5.17 2.23 14.44
CA ALA A 221 5.21 3.31 15.41
C ALA A 221 5.25 2.80 16.85
N ASP A 222 4.52 1.70 17.15
CA ASP A 222 4.52 1.09 18.47
C ASP A 222 5.82 0.31 18.81
N GLY A 223 6.73 0.17 17.85
CA GLY A 223 7.98 -0.60 18.00
C GLY A 223 7.75 -2.09 18.29
N THR A 224 6.52 -2.57 18.05
CA THR A 224 6.13 -3.95 18.35
C THR A 224 6.42 -4.88 17.19
N ALA A 225 7.52 -5.62 17.30
CA ALA A 225 7.62 -6.91 16.62
C ALA A 225 6.46 -7.81 17.10
N LEU A 226 5.96 -8.70 16.24
CA LEU A 226 4.90 -9.70 16.49
C LEU A 226 4.94 -10.33 17.91
N SER A 227 6.13 -10.48 18.49
CA SER A 227 6.38 -11.10 19.79
C SER A 227 5.71 -10.43 21.01
N ARG A 228 5.26 -9.17 20.91
CA ARG A 228 4.55 -8.51 22.02
C ARG A 228 3.03 -8.57 21.90
N ARG A 229 2.47 -8.61 20.69
CA ARG A 229 1.02 -8.70 20.48
C ARG A 229 0.47 -10.12 20.50
N GLU A 230 1.26 -11.14 20.20
CA GLU A 230 0.87 -12.55 20.40
C GLU A 230 0.53 -12.84 21.88
N ALA A 231 1.13 -12.11 22.81
CA ALA A 231 0.83 -12.23 24.25
C ALA A 231 -0.48 -11.53 24.67
N GLN A 232 -1.16 -10.79 23.79
CA GLN A 232 -2.36 -10.02 24.09
C GLN A 232 -3.55 -10.34 23.17
N VAL A 233 -3.59 -11.47 22.52
CA VAL A 233 -4.84 -11.94 21.89
C VAL A 233 -5.79 -12.38 23.00
N LEU A 234 -6.60 -11.43 23.45
CA LEU A 234 -7.70 -11.73 24.35
C LEU A 234 -8.75 -12.56 23.62
N PRO A 235 -9.19 -13.69 24.17
CA PRO A 235 -10.27 -14.46 23.59
C PRO A 235 -11.56 -13.64 23.66
N GLY A 236 -12.19 -13.36 22.53
CA GLY A 236 -13.54 -12.86 22.47
C GLY A 236 -13.84 -11.63 21.64
N SER A 237 -12.91 -11.02 20.91
CA SER A 237 -13.28 -9.94 19.98
C SER A 237 -13.81 -10.53 18.67
N ALA A 238 -15.12 -10.67 18.58
CA ALA A 238 -15.82 -10.98 17.36
C ALA A 238 -15.57 -9.87 16.32
N VAL A 239 -15.09 -10.25 15.15
CA VAL A 239 -15.04 -9.38 13.97
C VAL A 239 -16.48 -9.21 13.47
N ALA A 240 -17.17 -8.21 13.98
CA ALA A 240 -18.46 -7.80 13.47
C ALA A 240 -18.39 -6.31 13.14
N GLY A 241 -18.37 -6.00 11.85
CA GLY A 241 -18.53 -4.63 11.35
C GLY A 241 -17.38 -3.67 11.70
N LEU A 242 -17.42 -2.47 11.19
CA LEU A 242 -16.55 -1.38 11.64
C LEU A 242 -16.67 -1.24 13.16
N THR A 243 -15.54 -1.33 13.85
CA THR A 243 -15.50 -1.16 15.30
C THR A 243 -15.86 0.28 15.69
N ALA A 244 -16.29 0.49 16.93
CA ALA A 244 -16.54 1.85 17.45
C ALA A 244 -15.31 2.77 17.30
N ALA A 245 -14.09 2.22 17.31
CA ALA A 245 -12.85 2.94 17.04
C ALA A 245 -12.69 3.33 15.57
N GLU A 246 -13.12 2.50 14.62
CA GLU A 246 -13.13 2.82 13.19
C GLU A 246 -14.19 3.87 12.86
N LEU A 247 -15.35 3.82 13.51
CA LEU A 247 -16.40 4.85 13.42
C LEU A 247 -15.96 6.16 14.10
N ALA A 248 -15.26 6.09 15.23
CA ALA A 248 -14.68 7.26 15.88
C ALA A 248 -13.57 7.88 15.01
N LEU A 249 -12.75 7.08 14.33
CA LEU A 249 -11.74 7.56 13.40
C LEU A 249 -12.36 8.25 12.17
N VAL A 250 -13.46 7.72 11.64
CA VAL A 250 -14.22 8.38 10.56
C VAL A 250 -14.82 9.69 11.07
N ALA A 251 -15.38 9.71 12.29
CA ALA A 251 -15.91 10.92 12.91
C ALA A 251 -14.83 11.94 13.25
N GLU A 252 -13.64 11.51 13.68
CA GLU A 252 -12.47 12.38 13.86
C GLU A 252 -11.96 12.95 12.56
N ILE A 253 -11.93 12.16 11.48
CA ILE A 253 -11.57 12.61 10.13
C ILE A 253 -12.60 13.61 9.60
N GLU A 254 -13.89 13.40 9.84
CA GLU A 254 -14.94 14.36 9.48
C GLU A 254 -14.87 15.65 10.30
N ASN A 255 -14.55 15.55 11.58
CA ASN A 255 -14.37 16.70 12.46
C ASN A 255 -13.05 17.44 12.25
N ALA A 256 -11.97 16.74 11.85
CA ALA A 256 -10.65 17.32 11.54
C ALA A 256 -10.65 18.16 10.24
N ARG A 257 -11.71 18.11 9.42
CA ARG A 257 -11.92 19.07 8.33
C ARG A 257 -12.08 20.52 8.81
N GLY A 258 -12.19 20.76 10.12
CA GLY A 258 -12.35 22.08 10.73
C GLY A 258 -11.19 22.58 11.59
N GLY A 259 -10.12 21.79 11.78
CA GLY A 259 -9.04 22.22 12.69
C GLY A 259 -7.97 21.16 12.90
N LEU A 260 -7.16 20.89 11.88
CA LEU A 260 -5.91 20.16 12.07
C LEU A 260 -4.90 21.08 12.74
N PRO A 261 -4.22 20.63 13.84
CA PRO A 261 -3.14 21.41 14.42
C PRO A 261 -2.01 21.64 13.40
N ASP A 262 -1.30 22.75 13.50
CA ASP A 262 -0.20 23.16 12.62
C ASP A 262 0.89 22.10 12.36
N VAL A 263 0.97 21.07 13.21
CA VAL A 263 1.86 19.90 13.04
C VAL A 263 1.56 19.11 11.74
N VAL A 264 0.31 19.07 11.31
CA VAL A 264 -0.07 18.34 10.08
C VAL A 264 0.23 19.16 8.82
N ALA A 265 0.22 20.48 8.91
CA ALA A 265 0.60 21.33 7.80
C ALA A 265 2.10 21.21 7.45
N HIS A 266 2.96 20.96 8.45
CA HIS A 266 4.38 20.67 8.24
C HIS A 266 4.67 19.22 7.84
N SER A 267 3.82 18.27 8.22
CA SER A 267 3.99 16.85 7.85
C SER A 267 3.47 16.52 6.45
N GLY A 268 2.63 17.38 5.86
CA GLY A 268 2.13 17.21 4.49
C GLY A 268 3.22 17.07 3.43
N ASP A 269 4.36 17.72 3.64
CA ASP A 269 5.52 17.63 2.75
C ASP A 269 6.42 16.40 3.04
N ILE A 270 6.28 15.81 4.23
CA ILE A 270 7.08 14.65 4.68
C ILE A 270 6.34 13.31 4.44
N VAL A 271 5.01 13.36 4.34
CA VAL A 271 4.19 12.17 4.16
C VAL A 271 4.45 11.55 2.79
N GLY A 272 5.20 10.49 2.79
CA GLY A 272 5.46 9.67 1.62
C GLY A 272 4.57 8.43 1.62
N GLY A 273 4.05 8.12 0.44
CA GLY A 273 3.21 6.94 0.25
C GLY A 273 3.90 5.61 0.55
N LEU A 274 3.09 4.59 0.62
CA LEU A 274 3.54 3.21 0.48
C LEU A 274 3.96 2.99 -0.98
N PHE A 275 5.02 2.23 -1.16
CA PHE A 275 5.51 1.85 -2.48
C PHE A 275 5.82 0.34 -2.53
N LEU A 276 5.63 -0.26 -3.69
CA LEU A 276 5.97 -1.65 -3.96
C LEU A 276 7.45 -1.85 -4.25
#